data_f2502f2a5c71ff05d1113c2d1b5432a5
#
_entry.id   f2502f2a5c71ff05d1113c2d1b5432a5
#
_cell.length_a   1.000
_cell.length_b   1.000
_cell.length_c   1.000
_cell.angle_alpha   90.00
_cell.angle_beta   90.00
_cell.angle_gamma   90.00
#
_symmetry.space_group_name_H-M   'P 1'
#
loop_
_entity.id
_entity.type
_entity.pdbx_description
1 polymer ?
#
loop_
_entity_poly.entity_id
_entity_poly.type
_entity_poly.pdbx_seq_one_letter_code
_entity_poly.pdbx_strand_id
1 'polypeptide(L)'
;MVPYIPENAPFTPAQRAWLNGFLAGLFSIQPVRLSAAAPEVQPDRPAVTLLFGSQTGTAEGLAREAGRRLNEQGFAATIMGMEAYNPAHLAHERFLLIVTSTYHDGDMPDNAQAFWDFLSSDRAPALGHVQFSVLALGDSSYPHFCAAGKAFDARLEALGARRLYPRIDCDVDVEAPFEQWFEGVLQALRLATSTETLRQAA
;
A
#
# COMPACT_ATOMS: atom_id res chain seq x y z
N MET A 1 -15.29 12.71 41.27
CA MET A 1 -16.35 12.01 41.99
C MET A 1 -17.32 11.50 40.94
N VAL A 2 -17.54 10.18 40.85
CA VAL A 2 -18.45 9.61 39.86
C VAL A 2 -19.90 9.86 40.36
N PRO A 3 -20.79 10.43 39.55
CA PRO A 3 -22.20 10.60 39.94
C PRO A 3 -22.84 9.22 40.22
N TYR A 4 -23.63 9.16 41.24
CA TYR A 4 -24.29 7.92 41.70
C TYR A 4 -25.79 8.18 41.86
N ILE A 5 -26.63 7.27 41.40
CA ILE A 5 -28.10 7.32 41.54
C ILE A 5 -28.46 6.70 42.87
N PRO A 6 -29.05 7.49 43.82
CA PRO A 6 -29.34 7.04 45.17
C PRO A 6 -30.46 6.00 45.19
N GLU A 7 -30.54 5.23 46.29
CA GLU A 7 -31.50 4.13 46.44
C GLU A 7 -32.98 4.56 46.45
N ASN A 8 -33.25 5.79 46.84
CA ASN A 8 -34.58 6.40 46.84
C ASN A 8 -35.02 6.99 45.50
N ALA A 9 -34.23 6.88 44.48
CA ALA A 9 -34.60 7.34 43.12
C ALA A 9 -35.70 6.43 42.53
N PRO A 10 -36.59 6.95 41.67
CA PRO A 10 -37.77 6.23 41.16
C PRO A 10 -37.40 5.21 40.06
N PHE A 11 -36.42 4.38 40.30
CA PHE A 11 -35.95 3.34 39.38
C PHE A 11 -35.95 1.99 40.05
N THR A 12 -36.19 0.94 39.30
CA THR A 12 -36.05 -0.44 39.81
C THR A 12 -34.57 -0.74 40.14
N PRO A 13 -34.29 -1.72 41.00
CA PRO A 13 -32.91 -2.09 41.34
C PRO A 13 -32.06 -2.42 40.11
N ALA A 14 -32.64 -3.10 39.12
CA ALA A 14 -31.96 -3.44 37.88
C ALA A 14 -31.64 -2.18 37.03
N GLN A 15 -32.57 -1.24 36.91
CA GLN A 15 -32.37 0.03 36.19
C GLN A 15 -31.31 0.89 36.89
N ARG A 16 -31.28 0.95 38.20
CA ARG A 16 -30.25 1.65 38.97
C ARG A 16 -28.88 1.06 38.76
N ALA A 17 -28.77 -0.26 38.83
CA ALA A 17 -27.50 -0.95 38.60
C ALA A 17 -26.95 -0.66 37.21
N TRP A 18 -27.79 -0.70 36.16
CA TRP A 18 -27.40 -0.38 34.79
C TRP A 18 -27.00 1.10 34.65
N LEU A 19 -27.81 2.03 35.19
CA LEU A 19 -27.50 3.48 35.11
C LEU A 19 -26.22 3.84 35.86
N ASN A 20 -25.98 3.25 37.04
CA ASN A 20 -24.75 3.47 37.79
C ASN A 20 -23.51 2.91 37.05
N GLY A 21 -23.64 1.76 36.42
CA GLY A 21 -22.60 1.19 35.56
C GLY A 21 -22.30 2.07 34.36
N PHE A 22 -23.33 2.61 33.70
CA PHE A 22 -23.20 3.53 32.56
C PHE A 22 -22.54 4.85 32.98
N LEU A 23 -22.97 5.46 34.08
CA LEU A 23 -22.34 6.68 34.63
C LEU A 23 -20.88 6.39 35.03
N ALA A 24 -20.60 5.27 35.69
CA ALA A 24 -19.23 4.89 36.03
C ALA A 24 -18.39 4.77 34.76
N GLY A 25 -18.89 4.19 33.67
CA GLY A 25 -18.23 4.10 32.40
C GLY A 25 -17.94 5.49 31.79
N LEU A 26 -18.94 6.39 31.75
CA LEU A 26 -18.79 7.74 31.21
C LEU A 26 -17.79 8.61 31.99
N PHE A 27 -17.78 8.49 33.32
CA PHE A 27 -16.88 9.29 34.18
C PHE A 27 -15.58 8.58 34.52
N SER A 28 -15.40 7.31 34.14
CA SER A 28 -14.13 6.57 34.19
C SER A 28 -13.27 6.82 32.96
N ILE A 29 -13.72 7.65 32.02
CA ILE A 29 -12.83 8.20 31.01
C ILE A 29 -11.82 9.06 31.77
N GLN A 30 -10.74 8.43 32.23
CA GLN A 30 -9.55 9.20 32.60
C GLN A 30 -9.25 10.09 31.38
N PRO A 31 -9.02 11.40 31.57
CA PRO A 31 -8.47 12.17 30.48
C PRO A 31 -7.25 11.36 30.04
N VAL A 32 -7.31 10.84 28.82
CA VAL A 32 -6.10 10.39 28.16
C VAL A 32 -5.19 11.58 28.34
N ARG A 33 -4.23 11.49 29.24
CA ARG A 33 -3.11 12.40 29.23
C ARG A 33 -2.58 12.22 27.84
N LEU A 34 -2.95 13.11 26.94
CA LEU A 34 -2.11 13.44 25.81
C LEU A 34 -0.83 13.87 26.49
N SER A 35 0.00 12.89 26.85
CA SER A 35 1.40 13.15 27.01
C SER A 35 1.73 13.84 25.70
N ALA A 36 2.01 15.13 25.78
CA ALA A 36 2.79 15.80 24.78
C ALA A 36 4.20 15.17 24.88
N ALA A 37 4.30 13.87 24.57
CA ALA A 37 5.47 13.37 23.95
C ALA A 37 5.63 14.30 22.75
N ALA A 38 6.66 15.12 22.76
CA ALA A 38 7.13 15.79 21.56
C ALA A 38 6.98 14.74 20.46
N PRO A 39 6.41 15.08 19.28
CA PRO A 39 6.27 14.11 18.23
C PRO A 39 7.64 13.45 18.16
N GLU A 40 7.71 12.15 18.51
CA GLU A 40 8.87 11.36 18.14
C GLU A 40 8.98 11.62 16.66
N VAL A 41 10.01 12.35 16.26
CA VAL A 41 10.39 12.47 14.86
C VAL A 41 10.69 11.03 14.48
N GLN A 42 9.65 10.34 14.04
CA GLN A 42 9.84 9.02 13.44
C GLN A 42 10.82 9.29 12.31
N PRO A 43 11.96 8.59 12.31
CA PRO A 43 12.93 8.78 11.25
C PRO A 43 12.15 8.73 9.94
N ASP A 44 12.36 9.73 9.09
CA ASP A 44 11.58 9.96 7.87
C ASP A 44 11.69 8.69 7.02
N ARG A 45 10.72 7.77 7.23
CA ARG A 45 10.74 6.45 6.61
C ARG A 45 10.39 6.66 5.14
N PRO A 46 11.26 6.24 4.21
CA PRO A 46 10.99 6.44 2.80
C PRO A 46 9.64 5.81 2.40
N ALA A 47 8.77 6.63 1.82
CA ALA A 47 7.45 6.19 1.39
C ALA A 47 7.56 5.33 0.13
N VAL A 48 6.82 4.24 0.09
CA VAL A 48 6.70 3.32 -1.06
C VAL A 48 5.23 3.02 -1.28
N THR A 49 4.70 3.36 -2.45
CA THR A 49 3.34 3.02 -2.84
C THR A 49 3.34 1.71 -3.61
N LEU A 50 2.55 0.74 -3.15
CA LEU A 50 2.42 -0.58 -3.74
C LEU A 50 0.98 -0.81 -4.17
N LEU A 51 0.76 -0.85 -5.48
CA LEU A 51 -0.55 -1.03 -6.09
C LEU A 51 -0.70 -2.44 -6.64
N PHE A 52 -1.86 -3.06 -6.41
CA PHE A 52 -2.13 -4.36 -6.97
C PHE A 52 -3.36 -4.38 -7.89
N GLY A 53 -3.23 -5.16 -8.98
CA GLY A 53 -4.31 -5.57 -9.85
C GLY A 53 -4.51 -7.08 -9.73
N SER A 54 -5.66 -7.53 -9.23
CA SER A 54 -5.88 -8.94 -8.93
C SER A 54 -7.32 -9.36 -9.23
N GLN A 55 -7.49 -10.48 -9.94
CA GLN A 55 -8.79 -11.08 -10.18
C GLN A 55 -9.11 -12.16 -9.15
N THR A 56 -8.12 -12.95 -8.76
CA THR A 56 -8.30 -14.13 -7.91
C THR A 56 -7.72 -13.99 -6.51
N GLY A 57 -7.06 -12.85 -6.22
CA GLY A 57 -6.42 -12.57 -4.94
C GLY A 57 -4.93 -12.90 -4.86
N THR A 58 -4.34 -13.60 -5.83
CA THR A 58 -2.91 -13.95 -5.79
C THR A 58 -2.01 -12.72 -5.80
N ALA A 59 -2.23 -11.78 -6.74
CA ALA A 59 -1.45 -10.55 -6.81
C ALA A 59 -1.65 -9.68 -5.54
N GLU A 60 -2.85 -9.64 -4.97
CA GLU A 60 -3.12 -8.99 -3.70
C GLU A 60 -2.32 -9.61 -2.55
N GLY A 61 -2.32 -10.94 -2.44
CA GLY A 61 -1.55 -11.66 -1.40
C GLY A 61 -0.06 -11.33 -1.45
N LEU A 62 0.54 -11.37 -2.65
CA LEU A 62 1.95 -11.03 -2.86
C LEU A 62 2.25 -9.55 -2.55
N ALA A 63 1.35 -8.64 -2.96
CA ALA A 63 1.49 -7.22 -2.67
C ALA A 63 1.45 -6.94 -1.16
N ARG A 64 0.53 -7.57 -0.43
CA ARG A 64 0.44 -7.44 1.04
C ARG A 64 1.68 -8.00 1.74
N GLU A 65 2.19 -9.14 1.29
CA GLU A 65 3.43 -9.72 1.82
C GLU A 65 4.62 -8.82 1.55
N ALA A 66 4.79 -8.31 0.33
CA ALA A 66 5.85 -7.36 0.01
C ALA A 66 5.77 -6.09 0.88
N GLY A 67 4.58 -5.52 1.03
CA GLY A 67 4.39 -4.33 1.85
C GLY A 67 4.67 -4.56 3.34
N ARG A 68 4.25 -5.71 3.89
CA ARG A 68 4.59 -6.11 5.26
C ARG A 68 6.11 -6.16 5.45
N ARG A 69 6.81 -6.85 4.56
CA ARG A 69 8.28 -7.00 4.60
C ARG A 69 8.99 -5.66 4.43
N LEU A 70 8.51 -4.77 3.53
CA LEU A 70 9.07 -3.41 3.39
C LEU A 70 8.93 -2.60 4.68
N ASN A 71 7.78 -2.68 5.36
CA ASN A 71 7.57 -2.01 6.63
C ASN A 71 8.54 -2.51 7.73
N GLU A 72 8.81 -3.82 7.77
CA GLU A 72 9.80 -4.43 8.66
C GLU A 72 11.24 -3.98 8.34
N GLN A 73 11.51 -3.64 7.08
CA GLN A 73 12.81 -3.15 6.62
C GLN A 73 12.98 -1.62 6.75
N GLY A 74 12.02 -0.94 7.40
CA GLY A 74 12.14 0.48 7.71
C GLY A 74 11.58 1.43 6.66
N PHE A 75 10.84 0.94 5.66
CA PHE A 75 10.09 1.77 4.72
C PHE A 75 8.68 2.08 5.26
N ALA A 76 8.02 3.07 4.69
CA ALA A 76 6.60 3.35 4.91
C ALA A 76 5.80 2.88 3.69
N ALA A 77 5.50 1.58 3.64
CA ALA A 77 4.79 0.98 2.51
C ALA A 77 3.28 1.18 2.68
N THR A 78 2.64 1.77 1.67
CA THR A 78 1.19 1.88 1.53
C THR A 78 0.73 0.90 0.45
N ILE A 79 -0.14 -0.04 0.81
CA ILE A 79 -0.62 -1.10 -0.07
C ILE A 79 -2.11 -0.90 -0.34
N MET A 80 -2.51 -0.85 -1.62
CA MET A 80 -3.91 -0.73 -2.00
C MET A 80 -4.21 -1.32 -3.37
N GLY A 81 -5.45 -1.68 -3.61
CA GLY A 81 -5.95 -2.03 -4.93
C GLY A 81 -5.95 -0.81 -5.86
N MET A 82 -5.73 -1.03 -7.13
CA MET A 82 -5.68 0.05 -8.12
C MET A 82 -6.99 0.83 -8.23
N GLU A 83 -8.12 0.20 -7.94
CA GLU A 83 -9.45 0.84 -7.90
C GLU A 83 -9.61 1.88 -6.78
N ALA A 84 -8.85 1.71 -5.70
CA ALA A 84 -8.88 2.61 -4.55
C ALA A 84 -7.85 3.74 -4.66
N TYR A 85 -6.92 3.64 -5.60
CA TYR A 85 -5.87 4.63 -5.77
C TYR A 85 -6.36 5.87 -6.51
N ASN A 86 -6.09 7.05 -5.95
CA ASN A 86 -6.35 8.30 -6.65
C ASN A 86 -5.17 8.63 -7.60
N PRO A 87 -5.37 8.57 -8.93
CA PRO A 87 -4.29 8.80 -9.89
C PRO A 87 -3.64 10.18 -9.82
N ALA A 88 -4.29 11.18 -9.22
CA ALA A 88 -3.69 12.49 -9.00
C ALA A 88 -2.45 12.44 -8.08
N HIS A 89 -2.33 11.41 -7.25
CA HIS A 89 -1.19 11.22 -6.37
C HIS A 89 0.09 10.80 -7.11
N LEU A 90 -0.01 10.28 -8.34
CA LEU A 90 1.17 9.89 -9.15
C LEU A 90 2.20 11.02 -9.30
N ALA A 91 1.74 12.27 -9.34
CA ALA A 91 2.62 13.45 -9.43
C ALA A 91 3.53 13.62 -8.18
N HIS A 92 3.21 12.93 -7.08
CA HIS A 92 3.93 13.04 -5.80
C HIS A 92 4.59 11.72 -5.39
N GLU A 93 4.35 10.64 -6.13
CA GLU A 93 4.98 9.35 -5.86
C GLU A 93 6.47 9.40 -6.19
N ARG A 94 7.26 8.79 -5.32
CA ARG A 94 8.68 8.60 -5.57
C ARG A 94 8.99 7.14 -5.94
N PHE A 95 8.49 6.22 -5.16
CA PHE A 95 8.65 4.78 -5.36
C PHE A 95 7.28 4.15 -5.58
N LEU A 96 7.08 3.61 -6.76
CA LEU A 96 5.84 2.96 -7.17
C LEU A 96 6.11 1.49 -7.52
N LEU A 97 5.50 0.57 -6.80
CA LEU A 97 5.57 -0.86 -7.08
C LEU A 97 4.20 -1.34 -7.59
N ILE A 98 4.23 -2.12 -8.64
CA ILE A 98 3.03 -2.71 -9.26
C ILE A 98 3.12 -4.23 -9.14
N VAL A 99 2.07 -4.85 -8.62
CA VAL A 99 1.88 -6.30 -8.63
C VAL A 99 0.58 -6.59 -9.34
N THR A 100 0.60 -7.22 -10.50
CA THR A 100 -0.64 -7.40 -11.27
C THR A 100 -0.70 -8.76 -11.95
N SER A 101 -1.87 -9.39 -11.92
CA SER A 101 -2.19 -10.55 -12.72
C SER A 101 -2.64 -10.13 -14.13
N THR A 102 -2.58 -11.07 -15.05
CA THR A 102 -3.19 -10.96 -16.37
C THR A 102 -4.47 -11.78 -16.39
N TYR A 103 -5.55 -11.22 -16.93
CA TYR A 103 -6.84 -11.86 -16.99
C TYR A 103 -7.21 -12.21 -18.44
N HIS A 104 -7.95 -13.31 -18.66
CA HIS A 104 -8.35 -13.80 -19.99
C HIS A 104 -7.21 -13.73 -21.02
N ASP A 105 -7.50 -13.16 -22.18
CA ASP A 105 -6.63 -13.03 -23.35
C ASP A 105 -5.63 -11.85 -23.25
N GLY A 106 -5.17 -11.52 -22.06
CA GLY A 106 -4.20 -10.44 -21.86
C GLY A 106 -4.78 -9.18 -21.22
N ASP A 107 -6.02 -9.25 -20.75
CA ASP A 107 -6.76 -8.12 -20.18
C ASP A 107 -6.19 -7.72 -18.80
N MET A 108 -6.47 -6.47 -18.42
CA MET A 108 -6.25 -6.00 -17.05
C MET A 108 -7.26 -6.69 -16.11
N PRO A 109 -6.88 -6.97 -14.85
CA PRO A 109 -7.87 -7.32 -13.83
C PRO A 109 -8.90 -6.20 -13.67
N ASP A 110 -10.14 -6.55 -13.31
CA ASP A 110 -11.23 -5.58 -13.17
C ASP A 110 -10.87 -4.38 -12.29
N ASN A 111 -10.19 -4.65 -11.18
CA ASN A 111 -9.76 -3.60 -10.25
C ASN A 111 -8.56 -2.76 -10.74
N ALA A 112 -7.94 -3.13 -11.86
CA ALA A 112 -6.84 -2.37 -12.47
C ALA A 112 -7.30 -1.54 -13.69
N GLN A 113 -8.46 -1.84 -14.28
CA GLN A 113 -8.90 -1.26 -15.54
C GLN A 113 -8.99 0.27 -15.50
N ALA A 114 -9.63 0.83 -14.50
CA ALA A 114 -9.79 2.29 -14.40
C ALA A 114 -8.44 3.03 -14.26
N PHE A 115 -7.49 2.44 -13.52
CA PHE A 115 -6.16 2.99 -13.38
C PHE A 115 -5.36 2.88 -14.69
N TRP A 116 -5.49 1.77 -15.41
CA TRP A 116 -4.90 1.58 -16.74
C TRP A 116 -5.43 2.59 -17.75
N ASP A 117 -6.75 2.79 -17.79
CA ASP A 117 -7.40 3.75 -18.70
C ASP A 117 -6.90 5.18 -18.44
N PHE A 118 -6.71 5.54 -17.17
CA PHE A 118 -6.12 6.82 -16.80
C PHE A 118 -4.67 6.93 -17.30
N LEU A 119 -3.82 5.95 -17.01
CA LEU A 119 -2.42 5.95 -17.46
C LEU A 119 -2.29 5.99 -18.98
N SER A 120 -3.21 5.37 -19.70
CA SER A 120 -3.22 5.31 -21.17
C SER A 120 -3.75 6.59 -21.81
N SER A 121 -4.42 7.44 -21.05
CA SER A 121 -5.00 8.70 -21.53
C SER A 121 -3.96 9.83 -21.59
N ASP A 122 -4.32 10.93 -22.29
CA ASP A 122 -3.53 12.17 -22.31
C ASP A 122 -3.50 12.93 -20.96
N ARG A 123 -4.29 12.48 -19.99
CA ARG A 123 -4.31 13.04 -18.63
C ARG A 123 -3.19 12.48 -17.73
N ALA A 124 -2.50 11.43 -18.18
CA ALA A 124 -1.40 10.86 -17.41
C ALA A 124 -0.27 11.88 -17.27
N PRO A 125 0.22 12.13 -16.03
CA PRO A 125 1.31 13.09 -15.83
C PRO A 125 2.65 12.54 -16.33
N ALA A 126 3.62 13.42 -16.58
CA ALA A 126 5.00 13.01 -16.73
C ALA A 126 5.56 12.48 -15.39
N LEU A 127 6.21 11.33 -15.43
CA LEU A 127 6.66 10.59 -14.25
C LEU A 127 8.20 10.53 -14.11
N GLY A 128 8.93 11.49 -14.66
CA GLY A 128 10.40 11.50 -14.66
C GLY A 128 11.06 11.46 -13.27
N HIS A 129 10.31 11.76 -12.23
CA HIS A 129 10.74 11.68 -10.82
C HIS A 129 10.43 10.33 -10.16
N VAL A 130 9.56 9.51 -10.77
CA VAL A 130 9.11 8.22 -10.22
C VAL A 130 10.12 7.13 -10.54
N GLN A 131 10.42 6.31 -9.54
CA GLN A 131 11.12 5.04 -9.71
C GLN A 131 10.15 3.89 -9.46
N PHE A 132 10.10 2.93 -10.38
CA PHE A 132 9.09 1.89 -10.33
C PHE A 132 9.65 0.49 -10.57
N SER A 133 8.91 -0.52 -10.16
CA SER A 133 9.12 -1.90 -10.57
C SER A 133 7.78 -2.63 -10.67
N VAL A 134 7.73 -3.67 -11.51
CA VAL A 134 6.52 -4.44 -11.76
C VAL A 134 6.80 -5.93 -11.49
N LEU A 135 5.93 -6.56 -10.73
CA LEU A 135 5.79 -8.01 -10.64
C LEU A 135 4.55 -8.40 -11.46
N ALA A 136 4.77 -9.07 -12.56
CA ALA A 136 3.72 -9.48 -13.50
C ALA A 136 3.39 -10.95 -13.33
N LEU A 137 2.14 -11.29 -13.07
CA LEU A 137 1.68 -12.67 -12.92
C LEU A 137 0.91 -13.09 -14.18
N GLY A 138 1.14 -14.32 -14.60
CA GLY A 138 0.45 -14.91 -15.74
C GLY A 138 0.56 -16.44 -15.71
N ASP A 139 0.19 -17.04 -16.83
CA ASP A 139 0.33 -18.47 -17.11
C ASP A 139 0.90 -18.60 -18.52
N SER A 140 2.08 -19.18 -18.63
CA SER A 140 2.81 -19.30 -19.90
C SER A 140 2.14 -20.26 -20.91
N SER A 141 1.13 -21.00 -20.48
CA SER A 141 0.28 -21.79 -21.40
C SER A 141 -0.63 -20.93 -22.27
N TYR A 142 -0.79 -19.63 -21.93
CA TYR A 142 -1.59 -18.68 -22.70
C TYR A 142 -0.72 -17.75 -23.56
N PRO A 143 -1.20 -17.37 -24.78
CA PRO A 143 -0.43 -16.54 -25.70
C PRO A 143 0.01 -15.18 -25.13
N HIS A 144 -0.83 -14.60 -24.26
CA HIS A 144 -0.63 -13.26 -23.70
C HIS A 144 -0.05 -13.30 -22.28
N PHE A 145 0.93 -14.17 -22.07
CA PHE A 145 1.63 -14.34 -20.80
C PHE A 145 2.13 -13.02 -20.23
N CYS A 146 1.67 -12.68 -19.01
CA CYS A 146 2.02 -11.46 -18.26
C CYS A 146 1.72 -10.15 -19.01
N ALA A 147 0.75 -10.13 -19.94
CA ALA A 147 0.50 -8.97 -20.80
C ALA A 147 0.15 -7.71 -20.01
N ALA A 148 -0.68 -7.81 -18.97
CA ALA A 148 -1.04 -6.66 -18.15
C ALA A 148 0.18 -6.02 -17.47
N GLY A 149 1.03 -6.81 -16.84
CA GLY A 149 2.25 -6.31 -16.21
C GLY A 149 3.24 -5.72 -17.21
N LYS A 150 3.38 -6.34 -18.38
CA LYS A 150 4.19 -5.82 -19.50
C LYS A 150 3.67 -4.47 -19.97
N ALA A 151 2.36 -4.30 -20.06
CA ALA A 151 1.74 -3.05 -20.46
C ALA A 151 1.98 -1.93 -19.43
N PHE A 152 1.80 -2.20 -18.13
CA PHE A 152 2.13 -1.25 -17.08
C PHE A 152 3.61 -0.83 -17.12
N ASP A 153 4.51 -1.80 -17.21
CA ASP A 153 5.96 -1.56 -17.26
C ASP A 153 6.35 -0.63 -18.43
N ALA A 154 5.85 -0.94 -19.65
CA ALA A 154 6.11 -0.15 -20.84
C ALA A 154 5.48 1.26 -20.75
N ARG A 155 4.26 1.36 -20.19
CA ARG A 155 3.57 2.65 -20.11
C ARG A 155 4.21 3.58 -19.09
N LEU A 156 4.60 3.09 -17.92
CA LEU A 156 5.30 3.88 -16.91
C LEU A 156 6.63 4.41 -17.45
N GLU A 157 7.39 3.58 -18.18
CA GLU A 157 8.61 4.04 -18.87
C GLU A 157 8.31 5.11 -19.92
N ALA A 158 7.28 4.93 -20.74
CA ALA A 158 6.87 5.92 -21.75
C ALA A 158 6.44 7.26 -21.13
N LEU A 159 5.94 7.27 -19.91
CA LEU A 159 5.64 8.49 -19.13
C LEU A 159 6.90 9.09 -18.47
N GLY A 160 8.06 8.50 -18.67
CA GLY A 160 9.36 8.99 -18.19
C GLY A 160 9.80 8.41 -16.85
N ALA A 161 9.02 7.51 -16.23
CA ALA A 161 9.43 6.84 -15.00
C ALA A 161 10.64 5.93 -15.24
N ARG A 162 11.47 5.77 -14.23
CA ARG A 162 12.69 4.95 -14.30
C ARG A 162 12.49 3.65 -13.55
N ARG A 163 12.92 2.53 -14.15
CA ARG A 163 12.90 1.25 -13.43
C ARG A 163 13.85 1.29 -12.25
N LEU A 164 13.31 1.12 -11.05
CA LEU A 164 14.05 0.87 -9.82
C LEU A 164 14.73 -0.49 -9.88
N TYR A 165 13.95 -1.49 -10.31
CA TYR A 165 14.38 -2.87 -10.55
C TYR A 165 13.65 -3.40 -11.81
N PRO A 166 14.27 -4.27 -12.61
CA PRO A 166 13.61 -4.86 -13.77
C PRO A 166 12.30 -5.57 -13.41
N ARG A 167 11.34 -5.55 -14.34
CA ARG A 167 10.12 -6.36 -14.21
C ARG A 167 10.49 -7.83 -14.12
N ILE A 168 9.79 -8.57 -13.27
CA ILE A 168 9.80 -10.03 -13.22
C ILE A 168 8.44 -10.55 -13.69
N ASP A 169 8.47 -11.48 -14.66
CA ASP A 169 7.30 -12.17 -15.16
C ASP A 169 7.20 -13.53 -14.44
N CYS A 170 6.13 -13.73 -13.67
CA CYS A 170 5.86 -14.97 -12.90
C CYS A 170 4.90 -15.85 -13.69
N ASP A 171 5.25 -17.10 -13.83
CA ASP A 171 4.34 -18.16 -14.27
C ASP A 171 3.47 -18.63 -13.09
N VAL A 172 2.78 -19.74 -13.21
CA VAL A 172 1.91 -20.32 -12.18
C VAL A 172 2.63 -20.56 -10.84
N ASP A 173 3.92 -20.84 -10.88
CA ASP A 173 4.78 -20.92 -9.70
C ASP A 173 5.37 -19.53 -9.39
N VAL A 174 4.73 -18.84 -8.46
CA VAL A 174 5.03 -17.44 -8.17
C VAL A 174 6.09 -17.24 -7.08
N GLU A 175 6.41 -18.27 -6.29
CA GLU A 175 7.23 -18.11 -5.07
C GLU A 175 8.65 -17.65 -5.38
N ALA A 176 9.37 -18.39 -6.21
CA ALA A 176 10.76 -18.06 -6.52
C ALA A 176 10.92 -16.75 -7.30
N PRO A 177 10.09 -16.44 -8.33
CA PRO A 177 10.12 -15.14 -8.99
C PRO A 177 9.76 -13.97 -8.06
N PHE A 178 8.80 -14.14 -7.14
CA PHE A 178 8.47 -13.15 -6.14
C PHE A 178 9.66 -12.84 -5.22
N GLU A 179 10.32 -13.86 -4.70
CA GLU A 179 11.50 -13.65 -3.85
C GLU A 179 12.62 -12.94 -4.61
N GLN A 180 12.90 -13.33 -5.84
CA GLN A 180 13.89 -12.64 -6.68
C GLN A 180 13.54 -11.15 -6.87
N TRP A 181 12.28 -10.86 -7.19
CA TRP A 181 11.81 -9.49 -7.39
C TRP A 181 11.90 -8.68 -6.10
N PHE A 182 11.42 -9.25 -4.99
CA PHE A 182 11.39 -8.56 -3.70
C PHE A 182 12.79 -8.20 -3.22
N GLU A 183 13.73 -9.13 -3.24
CA GLU A 183 15.12 -8.87 -2.84
C GLU A 183 15.79 -7.82 -3.73
N GLY A 184 15.57 -7.89 -5.04
CA GLY A 184 16.09 -6.89 -5.98
C GLY A 184 15.53 -5.50 -5.74
N VAL A 185 14.21 -5.38 -5.52
CA VAL A 185 13.53 -4.12 -5.18
C VAL A 185 14.04 -3.58 -3.85
N LEU A 186 14.14 -4.40 -2.82
CA LEU A 186 14.62 -3.99 -1.50
C LEU A 186 16.06 -3.43 -1.56
N GLN A 187 16.94 -4.12 -2.26
CA GLN A 187 18.32 -3.65 -2.45
C GLN A 187 18.36 -2.30 -3.19
N ALA A 188 17.58 -2.17 -4.26
CA ALA A 188 17.53 -0.94 -5.05
C ALA A 188 16.93 0.24 -4.26
N LEU A 189 15.89 0.00 -3.44
CA LEU A 189 15.31 1.01 -2.54
C LEU A 189 16.35 1.51 -1.52
N ARG A 190 17.10 0.60 -0.91
CA ARG A 190 18.17 0.95 0.04
C ARG A 190 19.25 1.83 -0.60
N LEU A 191 19.69 1.48 -1.80
CA LEU A 191 20.68 2.27 -2.54
C LEU A 191 20.15 3.66 -2.91
N ALA A 192 18.90 3.74 -3.41
CA ALA A 192 18.28 5.00 -3.80
C ALA A 192 18.09 5.97 -2.62
N THR A 193 17.74 5.45 -1.45
CA THR A 193 17.54 6.25 -0.23
C THR A 193 18.85 6.66 0.40
N SER A 194 19.87 5.80 0.44
CA SER A 194 21.19 6.12 0.99
C SER A 194 21.90 7.22 0.22
N THR A 195 21.79 7.23 -1.12
CA THR A 195 22.41 8.25 -1.98
C THR A 195 21.83 9.65 -1.73
N GLU A 196 20.58 9.74 -1.34
CA GLU A 196 19.91 11.01 -1.07
C GLU A 196 20.27 11.59 0.29
N THR A 197 20.37 10.75 1.31
CA THR A 197 20.86 11.17 2.63
C THR A 197 22.26 11.79 2.55
N LEU A 198 23.13 11.24 1.71
CA LEU A 198 24.47 11.78 1.44
C LEU A 198 24.44 13.12 0.71
N ARG A 199 23.48 13.34 -0.20
CA ARG A 199 23.32 14.60 -0.95
C ARG A 199 22.71 15.72 -0.11
N GLN A 200 21.90 15.40 0.87
CA GLN A 200 21.31 16.39 1.80
C GLN A 200 22.28 16.80 2.92
N ALA A 201 23.30 15.98 3.18
CA ALA A 201 24.32 16.23 4.20
C ALA A 201 25.57 16.97 3.66
N ALA A 202 25.65 17.22 2.35
CA ALA A 202 26.77 17.89 1.68
C ALA A 202 26.41 19.31 1.26
#